data_77165de68ae51af83b6ae036d522a4d6
#
_entry.id   77165de68ae51af83b6ae036d522a4d6
#
_cell.length_a   1.000
_cell.length_b   1.000
_cell.length_c   1.000
_cell.angle_alpha   90.00
_cell.angle_beta   90.00
_cell.angle_gamma   90.00
#
_symmetry.space_group_name_H-M   'P 1'
#
loop_
_entity.id
_entity.type
_entity.pdbx_description
1 polymer ?
#
loop_
_entity_poly.entity_id
_entity_poly.type
_entity_poly.pdbx_seq_one_letter_code
_entity_poly.pdbx_strand_id
1 'polypeptide(L)'
;MAFSKSRILPIAVVILRVVLGGIFIYAGYVKLSEPWQLFAAGIADYEVVPMWAAKFLAHTLPWFEVLIGVLLIAGRWFRTSTVFTSLLLLVFFSLMVRAFAGGKEINCGCFGPNELISWKTLVRDGSMLTASLFLTVIAFRNRRKSA
;
A
#
# COMPACT_ATOMS: atom_id res chain seq x y z
N MET A 1 -20.83 6.84 -30.52
CA MET A 1 -19.37 6.67 -30.39
C MET A 1 -19.06 5.68 -29.31
N ALA A 2 -18.96 4.44 -29.67
CA ALA A 2 -18.48 3.38 -28.79
C ALA A 2 -16.96 3.34 -28.79
N PHE A 3 -16.33 4.41 -28.37
CA PHE A 3 -14.97 4.37 -27.85
C PHE A 3 -15.05 3.68 -26.50
N SER A 4 -15.31 2.69 -26.72
CA SER A 4 -15.06 1.39 -26.28
C SER A 4 -14.56 1.41 -24.82
N LYS A 5 -15.56 1.43 -23.89
CA LYS A 5 -15.36 0.96 -22.51
C LYS A 5 -14.44 -0.27 -22.45
N SER A 6 -14.34 -1.03 -23.54
CA SER A 6 -13.52 -2.22 -23.66
C SER A 6 -12.01 -1.95 -23.81
N ARG A 7 -11.59 -0.77 -24.26
CA ARG A 7 -10.17 -0.40 -24.39
C ARG A 7 -9.68 0.51 -23.25
N ILE A 8 -10.54 1.38 -22.75
CA ILE A 8 -10.19 2.30 -21.67
C ILE A 8 -9.92 1.55 -20.36
N LEU A 9 -10.72 0.53 -20.07
CA LEU A 9 -10.57 -0.26 -18.85
C LEU A 9 -9.21 -0.96 -18.74
N PRO A 10 -8.72 -1.69 -19.76
CA PRO A 10 -7.38 -2.30 -19.66
C PRO A 10 -6.25 -1.27 -19.56
N ILE A 11 -6.36 -0.12 -20.24
CA ILE A 11 -5.38 0.97 -20.15
C ILE A 11 -5.40 1.56 -18.74
N ALA A 12 -6.57 1.84 -18.18
CA ALA A 12 -6.72 2.35 -16.81
C ALA A 12 -6.14 1.37 -15.78
N VAL A 13 -6.36 0.08 -15.95
CA VAL A 13 -5.79 -0.98 -15.09
C VAL A 13 -4.26 -0.97 -15.15
N VAL A 14 -3.67 -0.87 -16.33
CA VAL A 14 -2.21 -0.81 -16.49
C VAL A 14 -1.64 0.45 -15.83
N ILE A 15 -2.27 1.60 -16.03
CA ILE A 15 -1.84 2.86 -15.41
C ILE A 15 -1.90 2.75 -13.88
N LEU A 16 -3.00 2.26 -13.33
CA LEU A 16 -3.15 2.08 -11.87
C LEU A 16 -2.11 1.11 -11.31
N ARG A 17 -1.82 0.01 -12.01
CA ARG A 17 -0.80 -0.95 -11.61
C ARG A 17 0.58 -0.31 -11.55
N VAL A 18 0.95 0.41 -12.60
CA VAL A 18 2.26 1.07 -12.67
C VAL A 18 2.38 2.15 -11.60
N VAL A 19 1.35 2.97 -11.41
CA VAL A 19 1.34 4.02 -10.39
C VAL A 19 1.44 3.43 -8.98
N LEU A 20 0.57 2.48 -8.63
CA LEU A 20 0.61 1.83 -7.32
C LEU A 20 1.92 1.07 -7.10
N GLY A 21 2.38 0.33 -8.09
CA GLY A 21 3.66 -0.37 -8.02
C GLY A 21 4.84 0.57 -7.80
N GLY A 22 4.87 1.68 -8.51
CA GLY A 22 5.88 2.72 -8.34
C GLY A 22 5.84 3.35 -6.95
N ILE A 23 4.65 3.61 -6.42
CA ILE A 23 4.47 4.14 -5.05
C ILE A 23 5.00 3.14 -4.01
N PHE A 24 4.70 1.85 -4.16
CA PHE A 24 5.18 0.81 -3.26
C PHE A 24 6.69 0.64 -3.30
N ILE A 25 7.29 0.69 -4.49
CA ILE A 25 8.76 0.66 -4.64
C ILE A 25 9.37 1.88 -3.96
N TYR A 26 8.81 3.06 -4.18
CA TYR A 26 9.28 4.29 -3.55
C TYR A 26 9.17 4.23 -2.02
N ALA A 27 8.04 3.78 -1.51
CA ALA A 27 7.82 3.61 -0.07
C ALA A 27 8.83 2.65 0.56
N GLY A 28 9.06 1.51 -0.08
CA GLY A 28 10.06 0.54 0.36
C GLY A 28 11.48 1.12 0.30
N TYR A 29 11.81 1.82 -0.78
CA TYR A 29 13.11 2.47 -0.95
C TYR A 29 13.38 3.49 0.15
N VAL A 30 12.44 4.38 0.45
CA VAL A 30 12.58 5.38 1.51
C VAL A 30 12.85 4.72 2.86
N LYS A 31 12.07 3.67 3.19
CA LYS A 31 12.26 2.92 4.44
C LYS A 31 13.60 2.20 4.52
N LEU A 32 14.12 1.71 3.39
CA LEU A 32 15.44 1.08 3.33
C LEU A 32 16.58 2.09 3.40
N SER A 33 16.36 3.32 2.97
CA SER A 33 17.35 4.42 3.02
C SER A 33 17.50 5.02 4.40
N GLU A 34 16.47 4.90 5.24
CA GLU A 34 16.46 5.41 6.61
C GLU A 34 16.89 4.31 7.61
N PRO A 35 17.39 4.70 8.79
CA PRO A 35 17.67 3.72 9.84
C PRO A 35 16.41 2.93 10.23
N TRP A 36 16.50 1.61 10.18
CA TRP A 36 15.38 0.72 10.48
C TRP A 36 14.77 0.96 11.87
N GLN A 37 15.58 1.49 12.80
CA GLN A 37 15.15 1.81 14.16
C GLN A 37 14.04 2.86 14.19
N LEU A 38 14.10 3.86 13.29
CA LEU A 38 13.07 4.89 13.17
C LEU A 38 11.75 4.29 12.71
N PHE A 39 11.81 3.38 11.73
CA PHE A 39 10.61 2.70 11.26
C PHE A 39 10.04 1.75 12.32
N ALA A 40 10.89 1.01 13.04
CA ALA A 40 10.46 0.16 14.14
C ALA A 40 9.79 0.97 15.27
N ALA A 41 10.36 2.13 15.61
CA ALA A 41 9.76 3.03 16.58
C ALA A 41 8.38 3.53 16.11
N GLY A 42 8.26 3.94 14.85
CA GLY A 42 6.99 4.35 14.27
C GLY A 42 5.92 3.26 14.34
N ILE A 43 6.28 2.00 14.07
CA ILE A 43 5.36 0.87 14.22
C ILE A 43 4.95 0.68 15.69
N ALA A 44 5.91 0.79 16.61
CA ALA A 44 5.66 0.64 18.03
C ALA A 44 4.74 1.73 18.59
N ASP A 45 4.79 2.95 18.05
CA ASP A 45 3.94 4.07 18.45
C ASP A 45 2.44 3.81 18.25
N TYR A 46 2.09 2.91 17.36
CA TYR A 46 0.70 2.46 17.21
C TYR A 46 0.20 1.59 18.36
N GLU A 47 1.09 1.08 19.20
CA GLU A 47 0.78 0.27 20.39
C GLU A 47 -0.04 -1.01 20.07
N VAL A 48 0.10 -1.54 18.87
CA VAL A 48 -0.64 -2.73 18.40
C VAL A 48 0.19 -4.00 18.50
N VAL A 49 1.51 -3.86 18.37
CA VAL A 49 2.46 -4.99 18.36
C VAL A 49 3.58 -4.75 19.38
N PRO A 50 4.14 -5.82 19.96
CA PRO A 50 5.29 -5.68 20.85
C PRO A 50 6.55 -5.26 20.06
N MET A 51 7.55 -4.73 20.77
CA MET A 51 8.76 -4.19 20.16
C MET A 51 9.52 -5.20 19.30
N TRP A 52 9.53 -6.49 19.68
CA TRP A 52 10.19 -7.52 18.88
C TRP A 52 9.51 -7.70 17.51
N ALA A 53 8.17 -7.63 17.48
CA ALA A 53 7.41 -7.72 16.24
C ALA A 53 7.59 -6.46 15.38
N ALA A 54 7.65 -5.27 16.00
CA ALA A 54 7.94 -4.02 15.31
C ALA A 54 9.32 -4.06 14.64
N LYS A 55 10.33 -4.58 15.31
CA LYS A 55 11.68 -4.79 14.74
C LYS A 55 11.66 -5.76 13.56
N PHE A 56 10.96 -6.87 13.69
CA PHE A 56 10.82 -7.85 12.62
C PHE A 56 10.15 -7.24 11.38
N LEU A 57 9.04 -6.53 11.58
CA LEU A 57 8.33 -5.84 10.50
C LEU A 57 9.19 -4.76 9.85
N ALA A 58 9.95 -4.01 10.64
CA ALA A 58 10.83 -2.96 10.12
C ALA A 58 11.91 -3.50 9.18
N HIS A 59 12.35 -4.74 9.37
CA HIS A 59 13.32 -5.39 8.49
C HIS A 59 12.71 -6.05 7.27
N THR A 60 11.51 -6.62 7.40
CA THR A 60 10.89 -7.43 6.34
C THR A 60 9.94 -6.63 5.44
N LEU A 61 9.19 -5.70 6.02
CA LEU A 61 8.14 -4.98 5.32
C LEU A 61 8.64 -4.15 4.13
N PRO A 62 9.75 -3.40 4.22
CA PRO A 62 10.23 -2.62 3.08
C PRO A 62 10.58 -3.48 1.87
N TRP A 63 11.20 -4.63 2.09
CA TRP A 63 11.51 -5.59 1.03
C TRP A 63 10.26 -6.18 0.40
N PHE A 64 9.26 -6.47 1.22
CA PHE A 64 7.97 -6.96 0.77
C PHE A 64 7.22 -5.91 -0.07
N GLU A 65 7.29 -4.64 0.32
CA GLU A 65 6.70 -3.53 -0.44
C GLU A 65 7.36 -3.38 -1.83
N VAL A 66 8.69 -3.43 -1.89
CA VAL A 66 9.41 -3.40 -3.16
C VAL A 66 9.02 -4.58 -4.04
N LEU A 67 8.97 -5.79 -3.48
CA LEU A 67 8.59 -6.99 -4.21
C LEU A 67 7.18 -6.89 -4.78
N ILE A 68 6.21 -6.47 -3.98
CA ILE A 68 4.83 -6.27 -4.43
C ILE A 68 4.77 -5.22 -5.53
N GLY A 69 5.48 -4.12 -5.37
CA GLY A 69 5.54 -3.05 -6.37
C GLY A 69 6.07 -3.54 -7.72
N VAL A 70 7.14 -4.32 -7.71
CA VAL A 70 7.71 -4.93 -8.92
C VAL A 70 6.71 -5.90 -9.56
N LEU A 71 6.06 -6.75 -8.77
CA LEU A 71 5.06 -7.70 -9.27
C LEU A 71 3.85 -6.99 -9.89
N LEU A 72 3.39 -5.89 -9.30
CA LEU A 72 2.31 -5.09 -9.84
C LEU A 72 2.67 -4.49 -11.22
N ILE A 73 3.87 -3.92 -11.34
CA ILE A 73 4.33 -3.33 -12.60
C ILE A 73 4.51 -4.42 -13.66
N ALA A 74 5.15 -5.53 -13.30
CA ALA A 74 5.37 -6.67 -14.19
C ALA A 74 4.07 -7.37 -14.61
N GLY A 75 3.01 -7.24 -13.80
CA GLY A 75 1.73 -7.89 -14.05
C GLY A 75 1.73 -9.39 -13.80
N ARG A 76 2.81 -9.91 -13.23
CA ARG A 76 2.88 -11.33 -12.82
C ARG A 76 2.18 -11.50 -11.48
N TRP A 77 1.47 -12.62 -11.37
CA TRP A 77 0.68 -12.95 -10.17
C TRP A 77 -0.25 -11.78 -9.77
N PHE A 78 -0.89 -11.19 -10.76
CA PHE A 78 -1.69 -9.98 -10.61
C PHE A 78 -2.70 -10.06 -9.46
N ARG A 79 -3.39 -11.20 -9.33
CA ARG A 79 -4.38 -11.38 -8.24
C ARG A 79 -3.73 -11.37 -6.87
N THR A 80 -2.67 -12.15 -6.72
CA THR A 80 -1.92 -12.24 -5.46
C THR A 80 -1.36 -10.88 -5.07
N SER A 81 -0.75 -10.18 -6.02
CA SER A 81 -0.17 -8.85 -5.80
C SER A 81 -1.23 -7.84 -5.37
N THR A 82 -2.40 -7.81 -6.04
CA THR A 82 -3.46 -6.86 -5.68
C THR A 82 -4.09 -7.17 -4.33
N VAL A 83 -4.23 -8.43 -3.96
CA VAL A 83 -4.73 -8.85 -2.64
C VAL A 83 -3.77 -8.40 -1.55
N PHE A 84 -2.47 -8.67 -1.69
CA PHE A 84 -1.48 -8.24 -0.71
C PHE A 84 -1.37 -6.73 -0.61
N THR A 85 -1.41 -6.03 -1.73
CA THR A 85 -1.45 -4.56 -1.76
C THR A 85 -2.65 -4.03 -0.98
N SER A 86 -3.83 -4.56 -1.23
CA SER A 86 -5.07 -4.16 -0.55
C SER A 86 -5.02 -4.46 0.95
N LEU A 87 -4.50 -5.62 1.33
CA LEU A 87 -4.33 -5.99 2.75
C LEU A 87 -3.38 -5.04 3.47
N LEU A 88 -2.21 -4.77 2.90
CA LEU A 88 -1.25 -3.84 3.49
C LEU A 88 -1.85 -2.45 3.66
N LEU A 89 -2.46 -1.92 2.60
CA LEU A 89 -3.09 -0.60 2.65
C LEU A 89 -4.26 -0.56 3.65
N LEU A 90 -5.07 -1.61 3.71
CA LEU A 90 -6.18 -1.70 4.64
C LEU A 90 -5.70 -1.68 6.09
N VAL A 91 -4.68 -2.47 6.42
CA VAL A 91 -4.10 -2.54 7.76
C VAL A 91 -3.51 -1.18 8.15
N PHE A 92 -2.66 -0.60 7.32
CA PHE A 92 -2.05 0.70 7.60
C PHE A 92 -3.09 1.81 7.70
N PHE A 93 -4.05 1.85 6.80
CA PHE A 93 -5.12 2.85 6.82
C PHE A 93 -5.97 2.74 8.10
N SER A 94 -6.32 1.53 8.50
CA SER A 94 -7.07 1.30 9.74
C SER A 94 -6.30 1.79 10.96
N LEU A 95 -5.01 1.51 11.03
CA LEU A 95 -4.14 1.98 12.11
C LEU A 95 -4.03 3.51 12.12
N MET A 96 -3.89 4.13 10.95
CA MET A 96 -3.84 5.59 10.80
C MET A 96 -5.14 6.25 11.26
N VAL A 97 -6.29 5.71 10.85
CA VAL A 97 -7.61 6.22 11.27
C VAL A 97 -7.76 6.12 12.80
N ARG A 98 -7.37 4.99 13.37
CA ARG A 98 -7.41 4.78 14.81
C ARG A 98 -6.55 5.81 15.56
N ALA A 99 -5.33 6.02 15.09
CA ALA A 99 -4.41 6.97 15.70
C ALA A 99 -4.91 8.42 15.55
N PHE A 100 -5.40 8.78 14.38
CA PHE A 100 -5.96 10.10 14.11
C PHE A 100 -7.20 10.39 14.98
N ALA A 101 -8.12 9.43 15.10
CA ALA A 101 -9.30 9.55 15.95
C ALA A 101 -8.95 9.65 17.42
N GLY A 102 -7.85 9.02 17.86
CA GLY A 102 -7.32 9.10 19.23
C GLY A 102 -6.52 10.37 19.52
N GLY A 103 -6.35 11.26 18.54
CA GLY A 103 -5.57 12.49 18.70
C GLY A 103 -4.07 12.29 18.85
N LYS A 104 -3.56 11.12 18.47
CA LYS A 104 -2.13 10.81 18.54
C LYS A 104 -1.36 11.48 17.41
N GLU A 105 -0.35 12.26 17.75
CA GLU A 105 0.60 12.80 16.78
C GLU A 105 1.75 11.82 16.57
N ILE A 106 1.53 10.82 15.72
CA ILE A 106 2.55 9.83 15.38
C ILE A 106 2.86 9.87 13.88
N ASN A 107 4.02 9.35 13.53
CA ASN A 107 4.43 9.24 12.14
C ASN A 107 3.57 8.22 11.41
N CYS A 108 3.14 8.57 10.19
CA CYS A 108 2.42 7.67 9.28
C CYS A 108 3.23 6.39 8.98
N GLY A 109 4.55 6.53 8.83
CA GLY A 109 5.42 5.41 8.50
C GLY A 109 5.33 4.94 7.06
N CYS A 110 4.52 5.59 6.23
CA CYS A 110 4.33 5.18 4.82
C CYS A 110 5.49 5.64 3.93
N PHE A 111 5.89 6.91 4.03
CA PHE A 111 6.89 7.52 3.17
C PHE A 111 8.04 8.20 3.94
N GLY A 112 8.36 7.70 5.11
CA GLY A 112 9.50 8.19 5.89
C GLY A 112 9.13 8.56 7.32
N PRO A 113 10.15 8.87 8.14
CA PRO A 113 9.98 9.06 9.59
C PRO A 113 9.40 10.42 9.99
N ASN A 114 9.34 11.39 9.10
CA ASN A 114 8.94 12.76 9.40
C ASN A 114 7.54 13.13 8.92
N GLU A 115 6.75 12.16 8.48
CA GLU A 115 5.40 12.39 7.99
C GLU A 115 4.36 12.09 9.07
N LEU A 116 3.88 13.15 9.73
CA LEU A 116 2.82 13.03 10.74
C LEU A 116 1.48 12.68 10.11
N ILE A 117 0.67 11.91 10.82
CA ILE A 117 -0.68 11.58 10.39
C ILE A 117 -1.52 12.85 10.36
N SER A 118 -2.13 13.12 9.22
CA SER A 118 -3.03 14.26 9.01
C SER A 118 -4.19 13.83 8.11
N TRP A 119 -5.19 14.68 7.99
CA TRP A 119 -6.30 14.41 7.07
C TRP A 119 -5.81 14.27 5.62
N LYS A 120 -4.72 14.95 5.25
CA LYS A 120 -4.10 14.83 3.91
C LYS A 120 -3.52 13.44 3.67
N THR A 121 -2.82 12.90 4.66
CA THR A 121 -2.28 11.53 4.57
C THR A 121 -3.38 10.49 4.52
N LEU A 122 -4.46 10.69 5.28
CA LEU A 122 -5.63 9.82 5.26
C LEU A 122 -6.33 9.83 3.89
N VAL A 123 -6.51 10.99 3.27
CA VAL A 123 -7.12 11.10 1.93
C VAL A 123 -6.24 10.42 0.89
N ARG A 124 -4.94 10.66 0.94
CA ARG A 124 -3.98 10.01 0.04
C ARG A 124 -4.04 8.48 0.15
N ASP A 125 -3.91 7.96 1.35
CA ASP A 125 -3.86 6.51 1.57
C ASP A 125 -5.22 5.85 1.34
N GLY A 126 -6.32 6.55 1.66
CA GLY A 126 -7.67 6.12 1.31
C GLY A 126 -7.87 6.02 -0.20
N SER A 127 -7.33 6.96 -0.97
CA SER A 127 -7.36 6.93 -2.43
C SER A 127 -6.57 5.72 -2.98
N MET A 128 -5.40 5.46 -2.42
CA MET A 128 -4.58 4.30 -2.78
C MET A 128 -5.30 2.99 -2.46
N LEU A 129 -5.93 2.91 -1.30
CA LEU A 129 -6.72 1.74 -0.89
C LEU A 129 -7.90 1.51 -1.84
N THR A 130 -8.63 2.54 -2.21
CA THR A 130 -9.73 2.47 -3.17
C THR A 130 -9.24 1.97 -4.53
N ALA A 131 -8.14 2.50 -5.03
CA ALA A 131 -7.53 2.06 -6.29
C ALA A 131 -7.12 0.59 -6.23
N SER A 132 -6.51 0.14 -5.13
CA SER A 132 -6.08 -1.26 -4.97
C SER A 132 -7.27 -2.22 -4.89
N LEU A 133 -8.34 -1.84 -4.21
CA LEU A 133 -9.58 -2.62 -4.14
C LEU A 133 -10.23 -2.74 -5.52
N PHE A 134 -10.24 -1.66 -6.29
CA PHE A 134 -10.72 -1.66 -7.67
C PHE A 134 -9.93 -2.64 -8.54
N LEU A 135 -8.60 -2.61 -8.45
CA LEU A 135 -7.74 -3.57 -9.17
C LEU A 135 -8.01 -5.01 -8.73
N THR A 136 -8.21 -5.24 -7.45
CA THR A 136 -8.53 -6.57 -6.91
C THR A 136 -9.85 -7.09 -7.49
N VAL A 137 -10.89 -6.26 -7.49
CA VAL A 137 -12.20 -6.62 -8.07
C VAL A 137 -12.05 -6.99 -9.54
N ILE A 138 -11.32 -6.19 -10.31
CA ILE A 138 -11.08 -6.47 -11.73
C ILE A 138 -10.30 -7.77 -11.92
N ALA A 139 -9.28 -8.01 -11.10
CA ALA A 139 -8.46 -9.22 -11.16
C ALA A 139 -9.32 -10.49 -10.99
N PHE A 140 -10.30 -10.45 -10.09
CA PHE A 140 -11.20 -11.57 -9.86
C PHE A 140 -12.34 -11.66 -10.88
N ARG A 141 -12.85 -10.54 -11.39
CA ARG A 141 -13.92 -10.52 -12.40
C ARG A 141 -13.44 -11.08 -13.74
N ASN A 142 -12.22 -10.80 -14.13
CA ASN A 142 -11.66 -11.31 -15.38
C ASN A 142 -11.54 -12.84 -15.40
N ARG A 143 -11.43 -13.47 -14.23
CA ARG A 143 -11.44 -14.94 -14.15
C ARG A 143 -12.77 -15.55 -14.54
N ARG A 144 -13.88 -14.88 -14.21
CA ARG A 144 -15.22 -15.41 -14.54
C ARG A 144 -15.51 -15.40 -16.04
N LYS A 145 -14.82 -14.55 -16.81
CA LYS A 145 -15.01 -14.46 -18.27
C LYS A 145 -14.16 -15.45 -19.05
N SER A 146 -13.11 -16.00 -18.44
CA SER A 146 -12.20 -16.97 -19.09
C SER A 146 -12.41 -18.41 -18.62
N ALA A 147 -13.42 -18.64 -17.78
CA ALA A 147 -13.81 -19.99 -17.36
C ALA A 147 -14.98 -20.52 -18.18
#